data_47cb067f4ec3fb8d892e2055a8b878c0
#
_entry.id   47cb067f4ec3fb8d892e2055a8b878c0
#
_cell.length_a   1.000
_cell.length_b   1.000
_cell.length_c   1.000
_cell.angle_alpha   90.00
_cell.angle_beta   90.00
_cell.angle_gamma   90.00
#
_symmetry.space_group_name_H-M   'P 1'
#
loop_
_entity.id
_entity.type
_entity.pdbx_description
1 polymer ?
#
loop_
_entity_poly.entity_id
_entity_poly.type
_entity_poly.pdbx_seq_one_letter_code
_entity_poly.pdbx_strand_id
1 'polypeptide(L)'
;DTQTALERMQNILASYYADGTQLDVALCSNDSTALGVTQAIESDYAGKNDVLITGQDGDEANLANIVDGKQSMTVYKAVANEAVVTLDLAEAMLKGDTIDDSLITNSKWDFDCAYDTESYETSEGHKCPSFLLVPTVVTKDNMKEELVDTGYYTQDDDGYLHPAQ
;
A
#
# COMPACT_ATOMS: atom_id res chain seq x y z
N ASP A 1 11.42 2.51 8.74
CA ASP A 1 11.57 3.78 8.01
C ASP A 1 12.55 3.61 6.83
N THR A 2 12.55 4.57 5.92
CA THR A 2 13.35 4.55 4.68
C THR A 2 14.85 4.40 4.93
N GLN A 3 15.40 5.16 5.87
CA GLN A 3 16.84 5.13 6.16
C GLN A 3 17.29 3.79 6.71
N THR A 4 16.55 3.21 7.65
CA THR A 4 16.84 1.88 8.19
C THR A 4 16.74 0.80 7.12
N ALA A 5 15.75 0.90 6.22
CA ALA A 5 15.59 -0.04 5.11
C ALA A 5 16.76 0.06 4.11
N LEU A 6 17.19 1.29 3.77
CA LEU A 6 18.35 1.55 2.93
C LEU A 6 19.61 0.88 3.51
N GLU A 7 19.96 1.22 4.75
CA GLU A 7 21.17 0.69 5.41
C GLU A 7 21.15 -0.84 5.53
N ARG A 8 19.99 -1.39 5.87
CA ARG A 8 19.82 -2.85 5.98
C ARG A 8 19.99 -3.53 4.64
N MET A 9 19.38 -2.99 3.58
CA MET A 9 19.50 -3.55 2.23
C MET A 9 20.91 -3.43 1.70
N GLN A 10 21.61 -2.32 1.90
CA GLN A 10 23.04 -2.17 1.57
C GLN A 10 23.88 -3.25 2.22
N ASN A 11 23.67 -3.53 3.53
CA ASN A 11 24.37 -4.59 4.24
C ASN A 11 24.05 -5.98 3.67
N ILE A 12 22.82 -6.25 3.27
CA ILE A 12 22.41 -7.51 2.62
C ILE A 12 23.11 -7.66 1.27
N LEU A 13 23.09 -6.61 0.44
CA LEU A 13 23.72 -6.62 -0.88
C LEU A 13 25.23 -6.86 -0.77
N ALA A 14 25.91 -6.16 0.14
CA ALA A 14 27.34 -6.35 0.37
C ALA A 14 27.70 -7.74 0.91
N SER A 15 26.83 -8.35 1.71
CA SER A 15 27.11 -9.65 2.34
C SER A 15 26.80 -10.85 1.47
N TYR A 16 25.76 -10.76 0.61
CA TYR A 16 25.22 -11.93 -0.09
C TYR A 16 25.14 -11.78 -1.61
N TYR A 17 25.30 -10.56 -2.15
CA TYR A 17 25.11 -10.28 -3.57
C TYR A 17 26.28 -9.52 -4.21
N ALA A 18 27.39 -9.31 -3.47
CA ALA A 18 28.56 -8.58 -3.95
C ALA A 18 29.28 -9.26 -5.13
N ASP A 19 29.11 -10.55 -5.29
CA ASP A 19 29.67 -11.34 -6.39
C ASP A 19 28.81 -11.34 -7.66
N GLY A 20 27.70 -10.59 -7.65
CA GLY A 20 26.73 -10.55 -8.75
C GLY A 20 25.70 -11.69 -8.72
N THR A 21 25.58 -12.40 -7.59
CA THR A 21 24.47 -13.34 -7.36
C THR A 21 23.14 -12.64 -7.60
N GLN A 22 22.22 -13.32 -8.26
CA GLN A 22 20.93 -12.78 -8.65
C GLN A 22 20.00 -12.61 -7.44
N LEU A 23 19.42 -11.43 -7.32
CA LEU A 23 18.31 -11.11 -6.43
C LEU A 23 17.05 -10.93 -7.30
N ASP A 24 16.03 -11.76 -7.10
CA ASP A 24 14.83 -11.71 -7.93
C ASP A 24 13.76 -10.80 -7.35
N VAL A 25 13.55 -10.86 -6.04
CA VAL A 25 12.43 -10.17 -5.37
C VAL A 25 12.87 -9.57 -4.04
N ALA A 26 12.45 -8.34 -3.78
CA ALA A 26 12.49 -7.70 -2.48
C ALA A 26 11.06 -7.41 -2.00
N LEU A 27 10.59 -8.18 -1.01
CA LEU A 27 9.27 -7.98 -0.41
C LEU A 27 9.35 -6.92 0.68
N CYS A 28 8.77 -5.76 0.42
CA CYS A 28 8.69 -4.64 1.36
C CYS A 28 7.27 -4.51 1.91
N SER A 29 7.16 -4.30 3.22
CA SER A 29 5.88 -4.24 3.92
C SER A 29 5.12 -2.93 3.69
N ASN A 30 5.81 -1.88 3.27
CA ASN A 30 5.22 -0.59 2.93
C ASN A 30 6.15 0.23 2.01
N ASP A 31 5.65 1.34 1.51
CA ASP A 31 6.34 2.19 0.56
C ASP A 31 7.55 2.90 1.18
N SER A 32 7.51 3.32 2.44
CA SER A 32 8.69 3.87 3.11
C SER A 32 9.86 2.89 3.13
N THR A 33 9.62 1.60 3.35
CA THR A 33 10.68 0.57 3.29
C THR A 33 11.08 0.26 1.85
N ALA A 34 10.12 0.20 0.92
CA ALA A 34 10.40 0.00 -0.50
C ALA A 34 11.28 1.12 -1.07
N LEU A 35 11.04 2.37 -0.68
CA LEU A 35 11.86 3.51 -1.11
C LEU A 35 13.34 3.33 -0.73
N GLY A 36 13.62 2.93 0.52
CA GLY A 36 14.99 2.68 0.98
C GLY A 36 15.64 1.48 0.27
N VAL A 37 14.87 0.41 0.04
CA VAL A 37 15.34 -0.77 -0.69
C VAL A 37 15.64 -0.42 -2.16
N THR A 38 14.78 0.34 -2.82
CA THR A 38 14.99 0.80 -4.19
C THR A 38 16.28 1.61 -4.32
N GLN A 39 16.51 2.56 -3.41
CA GLN A 39 17.74 3.36 -3.38
C GLN A 39 18.99 2.48 -3.19
N ALA A 40 18.96 1.48 -2.30
CA ALA A 40 20.08 0.56 -2.11
C ALA A 40 20.35 -0.28 -3.35
N ILE A 41 19.33 -0.78 -4.02
CA ILE A 41 19.45 -1.57 -5.25
C ILE A 41 20.04 -0.72 -6.37
N GLU A 42 19.57 0.50 -6.56
CA GLU A 42 20.11 1.41 -7.57
C GLU A 42 21.58 1.76 -7.35
N SER A 43 22.03 1.87 -6.08
CA SER A 43 23.40 2.28 -5.76
C SER A 43 24.39 1.12 -5.65
N ASP A 44 23.97 -0.03 -5.11
CA ASP A 44 24.89 -1.05 -4.60
C ASP A 44 24.66 -2.45 -5.16
N TYR A 45 23.57 -2.71 -5.90
CA TYR A 45 23.32 -4.03 -6.46
C TYR A 45 24.25 -4.37 -7.64
N ALA A 46 25.07 -5.40 -7.49
CA ALA A 46 26.04 -5.84 -8.49
C ALA A 46 25.46 -6.79 -9.55
N GLY A 47 24.22 -7.29 -9.37
CA GLY A 47 23.54 -8.15 -10.33
C GLY A 47 23.10 -7.38 -11.59
N LYS A 48 22.63 -8.12 -12.60
CA LYS A 48 22.26 -7.55 -13.92
C LYS A 48 20.78 -7.66 -14.25
N ASN A 49 20.02 -8.34 -13.42
CA ASN A 49 18.57 -8.48 -13.58
C ASN A 49 17.84 -7.38 -12.84
N ASP A 50 16.64 -7.05 -13.34
CA ASP A 50 15.71 -6.21 -12.62
C ASP A 50 15.19 -6.95 -11.39
N VAL A 51 15.09 -6.25 -10.27
CA VAL A 51 14.58 -6.78 -9.01
C VAL A 51 13.11 -6.38 -8.86
N LEU A 52 12.24 -7.36 -8.65
CA LEU A 52 10.83 -7.07 -8.34
C LEU A 52 10.73 -6.51 -6.91
N ILE A 53 10.26 -5.28 -6.77
CA ILE A 53 10.12 -4.61 -5.47
C ILE A 53 8.63 -4.36 -5.22
N THR A 54 8.14 -4.86 -4.07
CA THR A 54 6.77 -4.60 -3.63
C THR A 54 6.74 -3.44 -2.64
N GLY A 55 5.57 -2.82 -2.50
CA GLY A 55 5.30 -1.79 -1.51
C GLY A 55 3.84 -1.84 -1.05
N GLN A 56 3.47 -0.93 -0.18
CA GLN A 56 2.11 -0.69 0.28
C GLN A 56 2.01 0.77 0.73
N ASP A 57 0.88 1.36 0.55
CA ASP A 57 0.33 2.66 0.94
C ASP A 57 0.04 3.58 -0.26
N GLY A 58 0.79 3.48 -1.36
CA GLY A 58 0.60 4.33 -2.54
C GLY A 58 1.27 5.69 -2.39
N ASP A 59 2.42 5.76 -1.72
CA ASP A 59 3.14 7.01 -1.51
C ASP A 59 3.63 7.61 -2.85
N GLU A 60 3.51 8.93 -3.03
CA GLU A 60 3.82 9.65 -4.27
C GLU A 60 5.22 9.32 -4.82
N ALA A 61 6.24 9.29 -3.94
CA ALA A 61 7.60 8.95 -4.34
C ALA A 61 7.73 7.51 -4.87
N ASN A 62 6.92 6.59 -4.35
CA ASN A 62 6.91 5.20 -4.77
C ASN A 62 6.11 5.01 -6.06
N LEU A 63 5.03 5.77 -6.24
CA LEU A 63 4.32 5.82 -7.52
C LEU A 63 5.24 6.35 -8.63
N ALA A 64 6.08 7.35 -8.35
CA ALA A 64 7.11 7.81 -9.28
C ALA A 64 8.12 6.69 -9.61
N ASN A 65 8.57 5.93 -8.62
CA ASN A 65 9.45 4.78 -8.84
C ASN A 65 8.78 3.68 -9.69
N ILE A 66 7.46 3.51 -9.59
CA ILE A 66 6.71 2.57 -10.45
C ILE A 66 6.67 3.09 -11.89
N VAL A 67 6.44 4.40 -12.09
CA VAL A 67 6.50 5.04 -13.41
C VAL A 67 7.88 4.85 -14.05
N ASP A 68 8.93 5.04 -13.26
CA ASP A 68 10.32 4.89 -13.70
C ASP A 68 10.76 3.42 -13.88
N GLY A 69 9.95 2.45 -13.45
CA GLY A 69 10.28 1.02 -13.51
C GLY A 69 11.25 0.54 -12.42
N LYS A 70 11.46 1.34 -11.37
CA LYS A 70 12.36 1.04 -10.25
C LYS A 70 11.67 0.25 -9.13
N GLN A 71 10.36 0.35 -9.01
CA GLN A 71 9.50 -0.43 -8.13
C GLN A 71 8.41 -1.10 -8.96
N SER A 72 8.03 -2.32 -8.62
CA SER A 72 7.12 -3.11 -9.45
C SER A 72 5.66 -2.84 -9.17
N MET A 73 5.32 -2.60 -7.90
CA MET A 73 3.95 -2.39 -7.47
C MET A 73 3.86 -1.79 -6.06
N THR A 74 2.72 -1.24 -5.75
CA THR A 74 2.29 -0.93 -4.38
C THR A 74 0.88 -1.45 -4.13
N VAL A 75 0.55 -1.73 -2.87
CA VAL A 75 -0.84 -2.02 -2.45
C VAL A 75 -1.42 -0.71 -1.93
N TYR A 76 -2.27 -0.09 -2.73
CA TYR A 76 -2.93 1.17 -2.38
C TYR A 76 -4.08 0.94 -1.40
N LYS A 77 -4.12 1.74 -0.36
CA LYS A 77 -5.23 1.83 0.59
C LYS A 77 -5.82 3.23 0.52
N ALA A 78 -7.09 3.31 0.13
CA ALA A 78 -7.80 4.59 0.05
C ALA A 78 -8.13 5.11 1.46
N VAL A 79 -7.23 5.89 2.05
CA VAL A 79 -7.36 6.45 3.41
C VAL A 79 -8.65 7.27 3.57
N ALA A 80 -9.12 7.93 2.49
CA ALA A 80 -10.38 8.63 2.49
C ALA A 80 -11.57 7.68 2.79
N ASN A 81 -11.56 6.48 2.22
CA ASN A 81 -12.60 5.46 2.47
C ASN A 81 -12.53 4.94 3.91
N GLU A 82 -11.32 4.70 4.42
CA GLU A 82 -11.12 4.33 5.83
C GLU A 82 -11.66 5.41 6.78
N ALA A 83 -11.45 6.68 6.47
CA ALA A 83 -11.96 7.79 7.26
C ALA A 83 -13.50 7.85 7.23
N VAL A 84 -14.13 7.65 6.07
CA VAL A 84 -15.60 7.62 5.94
C VAL A 84 -16.18 6.50 6.79
N VAL A 85 -15.67 5.26 6.66
CA VAL A 85 -16.13 4.11 7.47
C VAL A 85 -15.97 4.39 8.95
N THR A 86 -14.82 4.94 9.36
CA THR A 86 -14.54 5.25 10.77
C THR A 86 -15.52 6.30 11.33
N LEU A 87 -15.83 7.34 10.56
CA LEU A 87 -16.76 8.38 10.99
C LEU A 87 -18.20 7.87 11.08
N ASP A 88 -18.66 7.10 10.09
CA ASP A 88 -20.00 6.53 10.10
C ASP A 88 -20.18 5.53 11.23
N LEU A 89 -19.14 4.70 11.50
CA LEU A 89 -19.12 3.80 12.64
C LEU A 89 -19.18 4.55 13.98
N ALA A 90 -18.39 5.60 14.14
CA ALA A 90 -18.41 6.43 15.33
C ALA A 90 -19.77 7.10 15.54
N GLU A 91 -20.41 7.61 14.46
CA GLU A 91 -21.74 8.20 14.50
C GLU A 91 -22.80 7.18 14.92
N ALA A 92 -22.78 5.96 14.35
CA ALA A 92 -23.69 4.89 14.69
C ALA A 92 -23.55 4.50 16.18
N MET A 93 -22.33 4.35 16.67
CA MET A 93 -22.05 4.07 18.08
C MET A 93 -22.58 5.16 19.01
N LEU A 94 -22.42 6.44 18.65
CA LEU A 94 -22.92 7.57 19.44
C LEU A 94 -24.45 7.62 19.48
N LYS A 95 -25.12 7.18 18.42
CA LYS A 95 -26.59 7.06 18.36
C LYS A 95 -27.14 5.85 19.10
N GLY A 96 -26.27 4.88 19.44
CA GLY A 96 -26.68 3.61 20.05
C GLY A 96 -27.25 2.62 19.04
N ASP A 97 -26.91 2.78 17.76
CA ASP A 97 -27.31 1.87 16.70
C ASP A 97 -26.57 0.53 16.84
N THR A 98 -27.15 -0.52 16.30
CA THR A 98 -26.47 -1.83 16.21
C THR A 98 -25.34 -1.74 15.17
N ILE A 99 -24.16 -2.24 15.54
CA ILE A 99 -23.00 -2.27 14.66
C ILE A 99 -22.91 -3.67 14.05
N ASP A 100 -23.35 -3.77 12.81
CA ASP A 100 -23.36 -5.00 12.01
C ASP A 100 -23.24 -4.69 10.50
N ASP A 101 -23.44 -5.67 9.64
CA ASP A 101 -23.38 -5.54 8.18
C ASP A 101 -24.45 -4.62 7.59
N SER A 102 -25.50 -4.29 8.35
CA SER A 102 -26.52 -3.32 7.92
C SER A 102 -25.95 -1.92 7.73
N LEU A 103 -24.84 -1.60 8.40
CA LEU A 103 -24.15 -0.32 8.21
C LEU A 103 -23.63 -0.19 6.76
N ILE A 104 -23.09 -1.27 6.18
CA ILE A 104 -22.66 -1.30 4.77
C ILE A 104 -23.86 -1.11 3.84
N THR A 105 -24.92 -1.87 4.09
CA THR A 105 -26.12 -1.87 3.22
C THR A 105 -26.84 -0.50 3.23
N ASN A 106 -26.85 0.18 4.37
CA ASN A 106 -27.53 1.46 4.55
C ASN A 106 -26.65 2.68 4.25
N SER A 107 -25.34 2.47 4.10
CA SER A 107 -24.38 3.52 3.76
C SER A 107 -24.56 3.95 2.29
N LYS A 108 -23.96 5.07 1.96
CA LYS A 108 -23.83 5.55 0.57
C LYS A 108 -22.40 5.35 0.06
N TRP A 109 -21.67 4.38 0.63
CA TRP A 109 -20.31 4.08 0.20
C TRP A 109 -20.34 3.58 -1.25
N ASP A 110 -19.45 4.10 -2.04
CA ASP A 110 -19.25 3.74 -3.45
C ASP A 110 -18.01 2.84 -3.64
N PHE A 111 -17.56 2.21 -2.54
CA PHE A 111 -16.43 1.30 -2.49
C PHE A 111 -16.78 0.01 -1.76
N ASP A 112 -16.01 -1.03 -2.03
CA ASP A 112 -16.20 -2.36 -1.43
C ASP A 112 -15.76 -2.39 0.03
N CYS A 113 -16.64 -2.91 0.89
CA CYS A 113 -16.38 -3.15 2.29
C CYS A 113 -17.06 -4.44 2.73
N ALA A 114 -16.40 -5.24 3.55
CA ALA A 114 -16.94 -6.46 4.14
C ALA A 114 -17.00 -6.35 5.67
N TYR A 115 -18.02 -6.94 6.28
CA TYR A 115 -18.12 -7.07 7.73
C TYR A 115 -17.67 -8.46 8.14
N ASP A 116 -16.63 -8.55 8.98
CA ASP A 116 -16.04 -9.80 9.45
C ASP A 116 -16.12 -9.86 10.97
N THR A 117 -16.68 -10.96 11.49
CA THR A 117 -16.83 -11.20 12.93
C THR A 117 -15.92 -12.31 13.45
N GLU A 118 -15.17 -13.00 12.59
CA GLU A 118 -14.51 -14.26 12.93
C GLU A 118 -12.98 -14.22 12.83
N SER A 119 -12.43 -13.44 11.88
CA SER A 119 -11.00 -13.54 11.54
C SER A 119 -10.08 -12.88 12.57
N TYR A 120 -10.57 -11.92 13.35
CA TYR A 120 -9.75 -11.16 14.29
C TYR A 120 -10.14 -11.42 15.74
N GLU A 121 -9.11 -11.55 16.58
CA GLU A 121 -9.26 -11.76 18.01
C GLU A 121 -8.35 -10.86 18.80
N THR A 122 -8.80 -10.43 19.99
CA THR A 122 -7.91 -9.79 20.98
C THR A 122 -6.96 -10.82 21.59
N SER A 123 -5.93 -10.36 22.29
CA SER A 123 -5.02 -11.24 23.05
C SER A 123 -5.72 -12.08 24.13
N GLU A 124 -6.94 -11.71 24.51
CA GLU A 124 -7.78 -12.42 25.49
C GLU A 124 -8.77 -13.38 24.84
N GLY A 125 -8.72 -13.53 23.50
CA GLY A 125 -9.59 -14.44 22.74
C GLY A 125 -10.99 -13.91 22.47
N HIS A 126 -11.24 -12.61 22.65
CA HIS A 126 -12.51 -12.00 22.26
C HIS A 126 -12.50 -11.69 20.76
N LYS A 127 -13.57 -12.08 20.06
CA LYS A 127 -13.75 -11.71 18.66
C LYS A 127 -13.82 -10.19 18.51
N CYS A 128 -13.15 -9.70 17.45
CA CYS A 128 -13.08 -8.29 17.12
C CYS A 128 -13.81 -8.05 15.78
N PRO A 129 -15.11 -7.70 15.80
CA PRO A 129 -15.84 -7.38 14.58
C PRO A 129 -15.16 -6.24 13.83
N SER A 130 -14.97 -6.42 12.54
CA SER A 130 -14.15 -5.53 11.72
C SER A 130 -14.83 -5.20 10.39
N PHE A 131 -14.75 -3.95 9.96
CA PHE A 131 -15.09 -3.52 8.61
C PHE A 131 -13.82 -3.53 7.77
N LEU A 132 -13.80 -4.37 6.74
CA LEU A 132 -12.63 -4.63 5.92
C LEU A 132 -12.81 -4.00 4.54
N LEU A 133 -11.99 -3.01 4.25
CA LEU A 133 -11.91 -2.40 2.93
C LEU A 133 -10.97 -3.20 2.04
N VAL A 134 -11.28 -3.29 0.76
CA VAL A 134 -10.46 -4.02 -0.21
C VAL A 134 -9.33 -3.12 -0.70
N PRO A 135 -8.07 -3.48 -0.44
CA PRO A 135 -6.93 -2.73 -0.97
C PRO A 135 -6.72 -3.06 -2.46
N THR A 136 -6.15 -2.11 -3.20
CA THR A 136 -5.92 -2.23 -4.64
C THR A 136 -4.45 -2.46 -4.94
N VAL A 137 -4.13 -3.47 -5.74
CA VAL A 137 -2.78 -3.67 -6.27
C VAL A 137 -2.56 -2.71 -7.43
N VAL A 138 -1.61 -1.80 -7.29
CA VAL A 138 -1.26 -0.80 -8.29
C VAL A 138 0.10 -1.12 -8.90
N THR A 139 0.11 -1.19 -10.22
CA THR A 139 1.29 -1.39 -11.07
C THR A 139 1.34 -0.28 -12.11
N LYS A 140 2.42 -0.21 -12.89
CA LYS A 140 2.52 0.76 -14.00
C LYS A 140 1.37 0.64 -15.01
N ASP A 141 0.86 -0.59 -15.21
CA ASP A 141 -0.14 -0.85 -16.26
C ASP A 141 -1.55 -0.39 -15.87
N ASN A 142 -1.90 -0.44 -14.56
CA ASN A 142 -3.24 -0.13 -14.09
C ASN A 142 -3.34 1.16 -13.24
N MET A 143 -2.22 1.83 -12.94
CA MET A 143 -2.24 2.99 -12.02
C MET A 143 -3.12 4.15 -12.52
N LYS A 144 -3.28 4.31 -13.83
CA LYS A 144 -4.19 5.33 -14.38
C LYS A 144 -5.64 4.99 -14.05
N GLU A 145 -6.06 3.76 -14.28
CA GLU A 145 -7.41 3.28 -14.00
C GLU A 145 -7.72 3.34 -12.50
N GLU A 146 -6.79 2.84 -11.67
CA GLU A 146 -7.00 2.65 -10.24
C GLU A 146 -6.84 3.93 -9.41
N LEU A 147 -6.02 4.87 -9.85
CA LEU A 147 -5.71 6.07 -9.06
C LEU A 147 -6.16 7.37 -9.70
N VAL A 148 -6.06 7.51 -11.03
CA VAL A 148 -6.39 8.77 -11.73
C VAL A 148 -7.86 8.82 -12.10
N ASP A 149 -8.37 7.77 -12.75
CA ASP A 149 -9.76 7.71 -13.20
C ASP A 149 -10.74 7.60 -12.02
N THR A 150 -10.29 7.12 -10.87
CA THR A 150 -11.02 7.12 -9.58
C THR A 150 -10.98 8.46 -8.86
N GLY A 151 -10.11 9.39 -9.27
CA GLY A 151 -10.00 10.72 -8.69
C GLY A 151 -9.14 10.81 -7.42
N TYR A 152 -8.43 9.76 -7.04
CA TYR A 152 -7.49 9.80 -5.90
C TYR A 152 -6.22 10.59 -6.21
N TYR A 153 -5.77 10.54 -7.46
CA TYR A 153 -4.58 11.23 -7.95
C TYR A 153 -4.87 11.98 -9.24
N THR A 154 -4.03 12.96 -9.54
CA THR A 154 -3.90 13.59 -10.86
C THR A 154 -2.61 13.15 -11.52
N GLN A 155 -2.54 13.17 -12.83
CA GLN A 155 -1.33 12.83 -13.58
C GLN A 155 -0.82 14.05 -14.34
N ASP A 156 0.47 14.33 -14.27
CA ASP A 156 1.12 15.39 -15.02
C ASP A 156 1.50 14.95 -16.46
N ASP A 157 2.08 15.89 -17.23
CA ASP A 157 2.47 15.65 -18.63
C ASP A 157 3.62 14.62 -18.75
N ASP A 158 4.41 14.41 -17.73
CA ASP A 158 5.52 13.44 -17.67
C ASP A 158 5.06 12.06 -17.19
N GLY A 159 3.79 11.95 -16.77
CA GLY A 159 3.17 10.70 -16.34
C GLY A 159 3.27 10.44 -14.83
N TYR A 160 3.80 11.36 -14.04
CA TYR A 160 3.87 11.22 -12.58
C TYR A 160 2.54 11.57 -11.92
N LEU A 161 2.27 10.92 -10.80
CA LEU A 161 1.02 11.05 -10.07
C LEU A 161 1.18 11.94 -8.84
N HIS A 162 0.20 12.82 -8.62
CA HIS A 162 0.13 13.72 -7.48
C HIS A 162 -1.22 13.56 -6.79
N PRO A 163 -1.31 13.57 -5.46
CA PRO A 163 -2.58 13.49 -4.74
C PRO A 163 -3.57 14.54 -5.24
N ALA A 164 -4.81 14.12 -5.50
CA ALA A 164 -5.88 15.06 -5.83
C ALA A 164 -6.19 15.97 -4.63
N GLN A 165 -6.44 17.26 -4.88
CA GLN A 165 -6.73 18.25 -3.83
C GLN A 165 -8.22 18.21 -3.42
#